data_e08c5657400bdb48f68fe9866f81d839
#
_entry.id   e08c5657400bdb48f68fe9866f81d839
#
_cell.length_a   1.000
_cell.length_b   1.000
_cell.length_c   1.000
_cell.angle_alpha   90.00
_cell.angle_beta   90.00
_cell.angle_gamma   90.00
#
_symmetry.space_group_name_H-M   'P 1'
#
loop_
_entity.id
_entity.type
_entity.pdbx_description
1 polymer ?
#
loop_
_entity_poly.entity_id
_entity_poly.type
_entity_poly.pdbx_seq_one_letter_code
_entity_poly.pdbx_strand_id
1 'polypeptide(L)'
;MPTASIQGAFAKTDKKKATSETLVKTLYDSLSPRQRDNVCFDFNHRLRHEIDNNWFIVRKHRIGDSYTMDQQAMISEIFMKMHSDEYADEVMRQVVDDSGRGGFEECSVALFGKPNTGKFQFVLTGRHTTRRCDGDSVEGAAFGGPIFYGHAGESFYE
;
A
#
# COMPACT_ATOMS: atom_id res chain seq x y z
N MET A 1 46.32 31.03 -28.86
CA MET A 1 45.57 29.75 -28.77
C MET A 1 44.78 29.77 -27.49
N PRO A 2 43.44 30.02 -27.52
CA PRO A 2 42.64 29.91 -26.31
C PRO A 2 42.12 28.50 -26.16
N THR A 3 42.36 27.90 -25.01
CA THR A 3 41.85 26.60 -24.58
C THR A 3 40.38 26.74 -24.19
N ALA A 4 39.50 26.10 -24.93
CA ALA A 4 38.08 26.03 -24.60
C ALA A 4 37.87 25.04 -23.46
N SER A 5 37.35 25.53 -22.33
CA SER A 5 36.92 24.73 -21.19
C SER A 5 35.49 24.19 -21.45
N ILE A 6 35.35 22.90 -21.67
CA ILE A 6 34.04 22.23 -21.78
C ILE A 6 33.53 21.96 -20.37
N GLN A 7 32.69 22.84 -19.86
CA GLN A 7 31.90 22.55 -18.67
C GLN A 7 30.73 21.66 -19.08
N GLY A 8 30.85 20.35 -18.79
CA GLY A 8 29.75 19.42 -18.90
C GLY A 8 28.69 19.75 -17.86
N ALA A 9 27.55 20.25 -18.30
CA ALA A 9 26.37 20.41 -17.50
C ALA A 9 25.80 19.01 -17.20
N PHE A 10 26.04 18.51 -16.00
CA PHE A 10 25.30 17.36 -15.48
C PHE A 10 23.85 17.80 -15.24
N ALA A 11 22.96 17.43 -16.13
CA ALA A 11 21.53 17.54 -15.93
C ALA A 11 21.18 16.68 -14.70
N LYS A 12 20.81 17.33 -13.59
CA LYS A 12 20.12 16.68 -12.48
C LYS A 12 18.80 16.17 -13.03
N THR A 13 18.71 14.88 -13.32
CA THR A 13 17.42 14.23 -13.49
C THR A 13 16.75 14.27 -12.13
N ASP A 14 15.79 15.18 -11.97
CA ASP A 14 14.84 15.14 -10.87
C ASP A 14 14.10 13.80 -10.97
N LYS A 15 14.53 12.82 -10.17
CA LYS A 15 13.76 11.60 -9.97
C LYS A 15 12.46 12.03 -9.30
N LYS A 16 11.39 12.13 -10.08
CA LYS A 16 10.04 12.38 -9.58
C LYS A 16 9.80 11.38 -8.46
N LYS A 17 9.62 11.86 -7.22
CA LYS A 17 9.40 11.00 -6.05
C LYS A 17 8.21 10.11 -6.37
N ALA A 18 8.38 8.79 -6.32
CA ALA A 18 7.30 7.86 -6.63
C ALA A 18 6.11 8.13 -5.70
N THR A 19 4.93 8.20 -6.28
CA THR A 19 3.67 8.31 -5.52
C THR A 19 3.21 6.93 -5.07
N SER A 20 2.31 6.87 -4.12
CA SER A 20 1.70 5.60 -3.70
C SER A 20 1.01 4.89 -4.86
N GLU A 21 0.33 5.62 -5.75
CA GLU A 21 -0.29 5.06 -6.97
C GLU A 21 0.74 4.37 -7.88
N THR A 22 1.87 5.04 -8.12
CA THR A 22 2.97 4.47 -8.91
C THR A 22 3.51 3.21 -8.25
N LEU A 23 3.66 3.21 -6.93
CA LEU A 23 4.14 2.05 -6.17
C LEU A 23 3.14 0.88 -6.20
N VAL A 24 1.83 1.17 -6.10
CA VAL A 24 0.78 0.13 -6.19
C VAL A 24 0.82 -0.56 -7.54
N LYS A 25 0.99 0.21 -8.64
CA LYS A 25 1.19 -0.38 -9.96
C LYS A 25 2.45 -1.21 -10.05
N THR A 26 3.57 -0.70 -9.53
CA THR A 26 4.85 -1.42 -9.51
C THR A 26 4.76 -2.72 -8.71
N LEU A 27 4.08 -2.68 -7.57
CA LEU A 27 3.80 -3.88 -6.79
C LEU A 27 3.01 -4.92 -7.61
N TYR A 28 1.91 -4.51 -8.25
CA TYR A 28 1.10 -5.39 -9.09
C TYR A 28 1.95 -6.03 -10.21
N ASP A 29 2.77 -5.24 -10.90
CA ASP A 29 3.61 -5.72 -12.00
C ASP A 29 4.69 -6.71 -11.51
N SER A 30 5.15 -6.59 -10.27
CA SER A 30 6.15 -7.47 -9.65
C SER A 30 5.59 -8.82 -9.18
N LEU A 31 4.27 -8.97 -9.07
CA LEU A 31 3.65 -10.20 -8.55
C LEU A 31 3.81 -11.36 -9.53
N SER A 32 4.23 -12.51 -9.01
CA SER A 32 4.23 -13.77 -9.74
C SER A 32 2.79 -14.21 -10.07
N PRO A 33 2.59 -15.10 -11.06
CA PRO A 33 1.26 -15.65 -11.36
C PRO A 33 0.56 -16.24 -10.12
N ARG A 34 1.30 -17.01 -9.31
CA ARG A 34 0.76 -17.60 -8.08
C ARG A 34 0.34 -16.56 -7.05
N GLN A 35 1.10 -15.47 -6.91
CA GLN A 35 0.69 -14.39 -6.02
C GLN A 35 -0.57 -13.70 -6.54
N ARG A 36 -0.65 -13.43 -7.84
CA ARG A 36 -1.85 -12.83 -8.46
C ARG A 36 -3.09 -13.69 -8.25
N ASP A 37 -2.99 -15.00 -8.40
CA ASP A 37 -4.12 -15.92 -8.16
C ASP A 37 -4.62 -15.85 -6.70
N ASN A 38 -3.74 -15.51 -5.76
CA ASN A 38 -4.07 -15.48 -4.34
C ASN A 38 -4.55 -14.13 -3.84
N VAL A 39 -4.05 -13.01 -4.40
CA VAL A 39 -4.27 -11.68 -3.82
C VAL A 39 -4.86 -10.66 -4.80
N CYS A 40 -5.05 -11.01 -6.08
CA CYS A 40 -5.68 -10.15 -7.07
C CYS A 40 -7.09 -10.65 -7.40
N PHE A 41 -8.05 -9.74 -7.43
CA PHE A 41 -9.47 -10.02 -7.62
C PHE A 41 -10.06 -9.10 -8.70
N ASP A 42 -11.22 -9.48 -9.23
CA ASP A 42 -11.99 -8.58 -10.08
C ASP A 42 -12.34 -7.28 -9.34
N PHE A 43 -12.37 -6.16 -10.06
CA PHE A 43 -12.64 -4.86 -9.45
C PHE A 43 -13.96 -4.81 -8.68
N ASN A 44 -14.99 -5.52 -9.14
CA ASN A 44 -16.29 -5.57 -8.49
C ASN A 44 -16.44 -6.71 -7.47
N HIS A 45 -15.33 -7.37 -7.10
CA HIS A 45 -15.37 -8.44 -6.12
C HIS A 45 -15.89 -7.91 -4.76
N ARG A 46 -16.73 -8.70 -4.07
CA ARG A 46 -17.39 -8.30 -2.83
C ARG A 46 -16.43 -7.82 -1.73
N LEU A 47 -15.27 -8.47 -1.60
CA LEU A 47 -14.26 -8.10 -0.59
C LEU A 47 -13.80 -6.64 -0.69
N ARG A 48 -13.89 -6.02 -1.88
CA ARG A 48 -13.52 -4.62 -2.07
C ARG A 48 -14.42 -3.67 -1.29
N HIS A 49 -15.64 -4.08 -0.97
CA HIS A 49 -16.64 -3.27 -0.27
C HIS A 49 -16.73 -3.58 1.22
N GLU A 50 -16.03 -4.60 1.69
CA GLU A 50 -16.04 -4.96 3.10
C GLU A 50 -15.12 -4.02 3.89
N ILE A 51 -15.58 -3.59 5.07
CA ILE A 51 -14.81 -2.81 6.06
C ILE A 51 -15.10 -3.43 7.42
N ASP A 52 -14.03 -3.76 8.13
CA ASP A 52 -14.10 -4.32 9.48
C ASP A 52 -12.88 -3.80 10.26
N ASN A 53 -12.94 -3.78 11.57
CA ASN A 53 -11.86 -3.28 12.43
C ASN A 53 -10.88 -4.37 12.91
N ASN A 54 -11.13 -5.62 12.59
CA ASN A 54 -10.27 -6.74 13.01
C ASN A 54 -10.32 -7.87 11.99
N TRP A 55 -9.77 -7.65 10.81
CA TRP A 55 -9.88 -8.60 9.73
C TRP A 55 -8.64 -8.65 8.83
N PHE A 56 -8.59 -9.71 8.04
CA PHE A 56 -7.58 -9.90 7.02
C PHE A 56 -8.29 -10.18 5.71
N ILE A 57 -8.18 -9.27 4.76
CA ILE A 57 -8.89 -9.32 3.49
C ILE A 57 -8.60 -10.62 2.72
N VAL A 58 -7.36 -11.10 2.81
CA VAL A 58 -6.97 -12.43 2.32
C VAL A 58 -6.41 -13.23 3.49
N ARG A 59 -7.28 -14.00 4.14
CA ARG A 59 -7.00 -14.64 5.44
C ARG A 59 -5.75 -15.52 5.48
N LYS A 60 -5.38 -16.15 4.36
CA LYS A 60 -4.25 -17.09 4.28
C LYS A 60 -2.95 -16.46 3.80
N HIS A 61 -2.97 -15.19 3.44
CA HIS A 61 -1.85 -14.52 2.79
C HIS A 61 -1.49 -13.24 3.55
N ARG A 62 -0.55 -13.38 4.47
CA ARG A 62 0.05 -12.25 5.20
C ARG A 62 1.18 -11.66 4.38
N ILE A 63 1.53 -10.43 4.70
CA ILE A 63 2.65 -9.74 4.05
C ILE A 63 3.92 -10.56 4.21
N GLY A 64 4.25 -11.00 5.43
CA GLY A 64 5.47 -11.75 5.72
C GLY A 64 5.58 -13.09 5.03
N ASP A 65 4.45 -13.77 4.77
CA ASP A 65 4.43 -15.13 4.23
C ASP A 65 4.30 -15.17 2.70
N SER A 66 3.71 -14.13 2.10
CA SER A 66 3.24 -14.20 0.72
C SER A 66 3.99 -13.30 -0.26
N TYR A 67 4.79 -12.38 0.25
CA TYR A 67 5.51 -11.40 -0.55
C TYR A 67 7.02 -11.50 -0.35
N THR A 68 7.78 -11.24 -1.40
CA THR A 68 9.26 -11.14 -1.31
C THR A 68 9.66 -9.94 -0.46
N MET A 69 10.90 -9.90 0.03
CA MET A 69 11.41 -8.78 0.83
C MET A 69 11.26 -7.44 0.10
N ASP A 70 11.52 -7.39 -1.21
CA ASP A 70 11.35 -6.17 -2.01
C ASP A 70 9.87 -5.75 -2.10
N GLN A 71 8.97 -6.71 -2.25
CA GLN A 71 7.52 -6.46 -2.26
C GLN A 71 7.02 -6.01 -0.89
N GLN A 72 7.52 -6.58 0.20
CA GLN A 72 7.21 -6.17 1.57
C GLN A 72 7.65 -4.72 1.83
N ALA A 73 8.88 -4.38 1.42
CA ALA A 73 9.39 -3.01 1.51
C ALA A 73 8.51 -2.03 0.70
N MET A 74 8.08 -2.43 -0.48
CA MET A 74 7.19 -1.64 -1.33
C MET A 74 5.81 -1.45 -0.69
N ILE A 75 5.23 -2.49 -0.08
CA ILE A 75 3.95 -2.42 0.64
C ILE A 75 4.07 -1.46 1.83
N SER A 76 5.15 -1.54 2.58
CA SER A 76 5.44 -0.61 3.68
C SER A 76 5.54 0.84 3.18
N GLU A 77 6.23 1.08 2.07
CA GLU A 77 6.34 2.41 1.47
C GLU A 77 4.98 2.92 0.96
N ILE A 78 4.15 2.08 0.35
CA ILE A 78 2.77 2.43 -0.03
C ILE A 78 1.99 2.87 1.20
N PHE A 79 2.04 2.08 2.27
CA PHE A 79 1.36 2.40 3.53
C PHE A 79 1.83 3.75 4.09
N MET A 80 3.13 3.98 4.21
CA MET A 80 3.70 5.23 4.73
C MET A 80 3.25 6.44 3.90
N LYS A 81 3.25 6.32 2.57
CA LYS A 81 2.86 7.40 1.66
C LYS A 81 1.34 7.69 1.62
N MET A 82 0.52 6.86 2.23
CA MET A 82 -0.90 7.16 2.46
C MET A 82 -1.15 8.13 3.62
N HIS A 83 -0.11 8.48 4.35
CA HIS A 83 -0.17 9.38 5.49
C HIS A 83 0.70 10.62 5.22
N SER A 84 0.43 11.71 5.95
CA SER A 84 1.34 12.85 5.92
C SER A 84 2.69 12.49 6.53
N ASP A 85 3.76 13.15 6.06
CA ASP A 85 5.12 12.89 6.56
C ASP A 85 5.22 13.05 8.09
N GLU A 86 4.37 13.90 8.68
CA GLU A 86 4.33 14.15 10.13
C GLU A 86 3.82 12.95 10.94
N TYR A 87 2.86 12.19 10.40
CA TYR A 87 2.16 11.12 11.13
C TYR A 87 2.47 9.72 10.67
N ALA A 88 3.17 9.57 9.55
CA ALA A 88 3.41 8.26 8.93
C ALA A 88 4.10 7.27 9.89
N ASP A 89 5.15 7.71 10.59
CA ASP A 89 5.88 6.88 11.55
C ASP A 89 5.04 6.50 12.76
N GLU A 90 4.23 7.42 13.25
CA GLU A 90 3.31 7.19 14.37
C GLU A 90 2.28 6.13 14.02
N VAL A 91 1.64 6.26 12.86
CA VAL A 91 0.62 5.31 12.40
C VAL A 91 1.23 3.94 12.12
N MET A 92 2.43 3.88 11.54
CA MET A 92 3.13 2.61 11.36
C MET A 92 3.40 1.93 12.71
N ARG A 93 3.90 2.69 13.70
CA ARG A 93 4.14 2.16 15.05
C ARG A 93 2.87 1.61 15.69
N GLN A 94 1.74 2.30 15.59
CA GLN A 94 0.47 1.82 16.09
C GLN A 94 0.04 0.50 15.44
N VAL A 95 0.17 0.36 14.12
CA VAL A 95 -0.16 -0.88 13.42
C VAL A 95 0.74 -2.03 13.86
N VAL A 96 2.03 -1.76 14.05
CA VAL A 96 2.99 -2.75 14.55
C VAL A 96 2.62 -3.20 15.97
N ASP A 97 2.34 -2.26 16.88
CA ASP A 97 1.98 -2.55 18.27
C ASP A 97 0.67 -3.37 18.35
N ASP A 98 -0.34 -2.99 17.58
CA ASP A 98 -1.63 -3.70 17.52
C ASP A 98 -1.50 -5.11 16.93
N SER A 99 -0.61 -5.30 15.98
CA SER A 99 -0.35 -6.60 15.35
C SER A 99 0.43 -7.57 16.25
N GLY A 100 1.02 -7.07 17.33
CA GLY A 100 1.78 -7.87 18.27
C GLY A 100 3.10 -8.37 17.69
N ARG A 101 3.48 -9.62 18.03
CA ARG A 101 4.82 -10.16 17.69
C ARG A 101 5.13 -10.23 16.21
N GLY A 102 4.13 -10.32 15.35
CA GLY A 102 4.32 -10.40 13.89
C GLY A 102 4.47 -9.03 13.22
N GLY A 103 4.18 -7.94 13.93
CA GLY A 103 4.36 -6.59 13.42
C GLY A 103 3.51 -6.29 12.17
N PHE A 104 4.00 -5.40 11.33
CA PHE A 104 3.34 -5.00 10.08
C PHE A 104 3.15 -6.16 9.10
N GLU A 105 4.03 -7.15 9.15
CA GLU A 105 4.04 -8.34 8.31
C GLU A 105 2.81 -9.24 8.54
N GLU A 106 2.13 -9.10 9.67
CA GLU A 106 0.84 -9.77 9.94
C GLU A 106 -0.33 -9.19 9.15
N CYS A 107 -0.20 -7.99 8.59
CA CYS A 107 -1.24 -7.42 7.74
C CYS A 107 -1.43 -8.23 6.46
N SER A 108 -2.58 -8.02 5.81
CA SER A 108 -2.97 -8.67 4.56
C SER A 108 -3.25 -7.63 3.49
N VAL A 109 -2.87 -7.92 2.25
CA VAL A 109 -3.06 -7.02 1.09
C VAL A 109 -3.84 -7.73 0.01
N ALA A 110 -4.80 -7.02 -0.60
CA ALA A 110 -5.49 -7.41 -1.82
C ALA A 110 -5.43 -6.31 -2.87
N LEU A 111 -5.42 -6.71 -4.13
CA LEU A 111 -5.47 -5.84 -5.29
C LEU A 111 -6.74 -6.15 -6.11
N PHE A 112 -7.49 -5.12 -6.47
CA PHE A 112 -8.74 -5.25 -7.20
C PHE A 112 -8.63 -4.59 -8.56
N GLY A 113 -8.97 -5.33 -9.62
CA GLY A 113 -8.86 -4.85 -11.00
C GLY A 113 -7.44 -4.90 -11.55
N LYS A 114 -7.17 -4.09 -12.57
CA LYS A 114 -5.88 -4.05 -13.27
C LYS A 114 -5.39 -2.61 -13.42
N PRO A 115 -4.08 -2.35 -13.27
CA PRO A 115 -3.50 -1.04 -13.55
C PRO A 115 -3.80 -0.55 -14.97
N ASN A 116 -3.91 0.76 -15.15
CA ASN A 116 -4.17 1.45 -16.43
C ASN A 116 -5.52 1.10 -17.07
N THR A 117 -6.50 0.68 -16.30
CA THR A 117 -7.86 0.38 -16.80
C THR A 117 -8.92 1.33 -16.26
N GLY A 118 -8.55 2.29 -15.42
CA GLY A 118 -9.48 3.12 -14.66
C GLY A 118 -10.24 2.35 -13.57
N LYS A 119 -9.87 1.10 -13.32
CA LYS A 119 -10.49 0.21 -12.31
C LYS A 119 -9.40 -0.59 -11.61
N PHE A 120 -8.75 0.05 -10.65
CA PHE A 120 -7.67 -0.57 -9.90
C PHE A 120 -7.60 -0.01 -8.47
N GLN A 121 -7.59 -0.88 -7.47
CA GLN A 121 -7.54 -0.50 -6.06
C GLN A 121 -6.64 -1.45 -5.27
N PHE A 122 -5.85 -0.86 -4.37
CA PHE A 122 -5.10 -1.56 -3.33
C PHE A 122 -5.87 -1.47 -2.01
N VAL A 123 -5.90 -2.55 -1.26
CA VAL A 123 -6.48 -2.60 0.09
C VAL A 123 -5.54 -3.34 1.02
N LEU A 124 -5.16 -2.69 2.11
CA LEU A 124 -4.41 -3.28 3.21
C LEU A 124 -5.32 -3.37 4.44
N THR A 125 -5.32 -4.51 5.08
CA THR A 125 -6.07 -4.76 6.31
C THR A 125 -5.22 -5.46 7.35
N GLY A 126 -5.56 -5.25 8.58
CA GLY A 126 -4.91 -5.87 9.72
C GLY A 126 -5.77 -5.75 10.97
N ARG A 127 -5.20 -6.04 12.11
CA ARG A 127 -5.86 -5.80 13.37
C ARG A 127 -6.04 -4.30 13.55
N HIS A 128 -7.27 -3.84 13.75
CA HIS A 128 -7.68 -2.45 13.96
C HIS A 128 -7.32 -1.48 12.81
N THR A 129 -7.01 -1.97 11.61
CA THR A 129 -6.66 -1.10 10.50
C THR A 129 -7.23 -1.56 9.16
N THR A 130 -7.72 -0.61 8.39
CA THR A 130 -8.01 -0.74 6.96
C THR A 130 -7.47 0.49 6.23
N ARG A 131 -6.72 0.29 5.16
CA ARG A 131 -6.22 1.34 4.27
C ARG A 131 -6.57 1.01 2.84
N ARG A 132 -7.04 2.00 2.11
CA ARG A 132 -7.45 1.87 0.71
C ARG A 132 -6.78 2.91 -0.16
N CYS A 133 -6.50 2.51 -1.38
CA CYS A 133 -5.84 3.35 -2.37
C CYS A 133 -6.44 3.03 -3.73
N ASP A 134 -6.92 4.06 -4.41
CA ASP A 134 -7.62 3.87 -5.68
C ASP A 134 -6.72 3.42 -6.84
N GLY A 135 -5.40 3.57 -6.69
CA GLY A 135 -4.50 3.29 -7.80
C GLY A 135 -4.78 4.24 -8.97
N ASP A 136 -5.37 3.75 -10.03
CA ASP A 136 -5.77 4.52 -11.21
C ASP A 136 -7.26 4.43 -11.51
N SER A 137 -8.09 4.13 -10.51
CA SER A 137 -9.52 3.89 -10.70
C SER A 137 -10.33 5.15 -11.03
N VAL A 138 -9.81 6.34 -10.70
CA VAL A 138 -10.42 7.63 -11.02
C VAL A 138 -9.34 8.60 -11.49
N GLU A 139 -9.44 9.06 -12.72
CA GLU A 139 -8.49 10.03 -13.29
C GLU A 139 -8.49 11.33 -12.48
N GLY A 140 -7.29 11.77 -12.08
CA GLY A 140 -7.12 12.99 -11.29
C GLY A 140 -7.60 12.91 -9.85
N ALA A 141 -8.10 11.77 -9.39
CA ALA A 141 -8.41 11.58 -7.98
C ALA A 141 -7.12 11.47 -7.17
N ALA A 142 -7.09 12.17 -6.04
CA ALA A 142 -6.03 11.97 -5.08
C ALA A 142 -6.07 10.53 -4.58
N PHE A 143 -4.89 10.00 -4.33
CA PHE A 143 -4.73 8.74 -3.65
C PHE A 143 -5.41 8.83 -2.29
N GLY A 144 -6.38 8.00 -2.07
CA GLY A 144 -7.15 8.00 -0.85
C GLY A 144 -8.24 6.95 -0.90
N GLY A 145 -8.87 6.79 0.19
CA GLY A 145 -9.99 5.89 0.39
C GLY A 145 -10.33 5.92 1.86
N PRO A 146 -11.39 5.26 2.29
CA PRO A 146 -11.71 5.24 3.69
C PRO A 146 -10.55 4.63 4.48
N ILE A 147 -10.07 5.40 5.44
CA ILE A 147 -9.14 4.97 6.46
C ILE A 147 -9.97 4.58 7.65
N PHE A 148 -9.86 3.34 8.08
CA PHE A 148 -10.50 2.87 9.29
C PHE A 148 -9.43 2.39 10.26
N TYR A 149 -9.45 2.93 11.47
CA TYR A 149 -8.60 2.53 12.57
C TYR A 149 -9.38 2.68 13.89
N GLY A 150 -9.38 1.65 14.71
CA GLY A 150 -10.06 1.69 16.00
C GLY A 150 -10.24 0.30 16.61
N HIS A 151 -10.60 0.30 17.87
CA HIS A 151 -10.95 -0.89 18.63
C HIS A 151 -12.45 -1.17 18.54
N ALA A 152 -12.86 -2.42 18.70
CA ALA A 152 -14.25 -2.74 18.98
C ALA A 152 -14.66 -2.07 20.30
N GLY A 153 -15.85 -1.46 20.33
CA GLY A 153 -16.26 -0.55 21.38
C GLY A 153 -16.41 -1.10 22.81
N GLU A 154 -15.99 -2.33 23.04
CA GLU A 154 -16.08 -3.00 24.36
C GLU A 154 -14.92 -2.66 25.30
N SER A 155 -13.88 -1.97 24.82
CA SER A 155 -12.65 -1.73 25.58
C SER A 155 -12.59 -0.40 26.33
N PHE A 156 -13.66 0.41 26.31
CA PHE A 156 -13.65 1.75 26.88
C PHE A 156 -14.56 1.94 28.11
N TYR A 157 -15.06 0.85 28.68
CA TYR A 157 -15.89 0.92 29.88
C TYR A 157 -15.19 0.21 31.04
N GLU A 158 -14.16 0.86 31.56
CA GLU A 158 -13.70 0.68 32.94
C GLU A 158 -13.69 2.02 33.66
#